data_8315bc92bfe356dc9cc04417a038b369
#
_entry.id   8315bc92bfe356dc9cc04417a038b369
#
_cell.length_a   1.000
_cell.length_b   1.000
_cell.length_c   1.000
_cell.angle_alpha   90.00
_cell.angle_beta   90.00
_cell.angle_gamma   90.00
#
_symmetry.space_group_name_H-M   'P 1'
#
loop_
_entity.id
_entity.type
_entity.pdbx_description
1 polymer ?
#
loop_
_entity_poly.entity_id
_entity_poly.type
_entity_poly.pdbx_seq_one_letter_code
_entity_poly.pdbx_strand_id
1 'polypeptide(L)'
;MSRASGIGSWPGADVRQALSAVRELLSEDGLPYLPELPARGPGADIIGRGAGLLAELAVDLQPMGWRFVDRPGRDAHRTSALLRQDLDELAEAFDGYHGDLKVQIAGPWTLASSIWLHRGERSVVDVGATRDLIASLAEGLRVHLDELAALVPGAAFVVQIDEPGLPSVLSGELPTASGFGRIRAIDPTVAAEGLRDVIEAAGDRHTVVHCCASEVPLPLLRDTGVKAVSLDVALLGPKSWESVAATVESGLDLWAGVVPTDATDAKVTEVIDPLVAAWRSVGLPLSDLTRVTLTPACGLAGLTPEGARSVQRLAVDAARALTETAGS
;
A
#
# COMPACT_ATOMS: atom_id res chain seq x y z
N MET A 1 11.51 -18.28 4.65
CA MET A 1 12.28 -17.30 5.46
C MET A 1 11.52 -15.99 5.48
N SER A 2 11.40 -15.36 6.66
CA SER A 2 10.83 -14.02 6.77
C SER A 2 11.65 -13.04 5.92
N ARG A 3 11.00 -12.09 5.27
CA ARG A 3 11.67 -11.08 4.46
C ARG A 3 11.23 -9.67 4.87
N ALA A 4 11.91 -8.64 4.42
CA ALA A 4 11.57 -7.25 4.67
C ALA A 4 11.12 -6.54 3.39
N SER A 5 10.25 -5.55 3.53
CA SER A 5 9.89 -4.61 2.46
C SER A 5 9.64 -3.21 3.04
N GLY A 6 9.42 -2.22 2.20
CA GLY A 6 8.87 -0.92 2.61
C GLY A 6 7.39 -0.80 2.22
N ILE A 7 6.70 0.20 2.77
CA ILE A 7 5.29 0.46 2.42
C ILE A 7 5.19 1.11 1.04
N GLY A 8 6.02 2.10 0.71
CA GLY A 8 6.01 2.73 -0.60
C GLY A 8 6.65 4.11 -0.59
N SER A 9 6.15 5.03 0.23
CA SER A 9 6.68 6.39 0.20
C SER A 9 8.08 6.51 0.81
N TRP A 10 8.91 7.37 0.18
CA TRP A 10 10.30 7.61 0.52
C TRP A 10 10.58 9.13 0.56
N PRO A 11 11.52 9.60 1.41
CA PRO A 11 11.85 11.01 1.52
C PRO A 11 12.63 11.53 0.32
N GLY A 12 12.55 12.86 0.12
CA GLY A 12 13.27 13.56 -0.92
C GLY A 12 12.51 13.61 -2.26
N ALA A 13 13.18 14.11 -3.28
CA ALA A 13 12.60 14.36 -4.61
C ALA A 13 13.37 13.68 -5.75
N ASP A 14 14.48 13.01 -5.45
CA ASP A 14 15.34 12.32 -6.42
C ASP A 14 15.00 10.83 -6.45
N VAL A 15 14.31 10.41 -7.51
CA VAL A 15 13.83 9.05 -7.67
C VAL A 15 14.97 8.04 -7.87
N ARG A 16 16.04 8.46 -8.56
CA ARG A 16 17.23 7.63 -8.79
C ARG A 16 17.93 7.29 -7.48
N GLN A 17 18.10 8.28 -6.59
CA GLN A 17 18.66 8.05 -5.26
C GLN A 17 17.77 7.14 -4.41
N ALA A 18 16.46 7.34 -4.47
CA ALA A 18 15.50 6.51 -3.72
C ALA A 18 15.52 5.05 -4.22
N LEU A 19 15.51 4.81 -5.53
CA LEU A 19 15.61 3.48 -6.14
C LEU A 19 16.94 2.80 -5.80
N SER A 20 18.06 3.52 -5.88
CA SER A 20 19.36 3.00 -5.47
C SER A 20 19.38 2.55 -4.02
N ALA A 21 18.78 3.36 -3.11
CA ALA A 21 18.69 3.02 -1.70
C ALA A 21 17.83 1.77 -1.46
N VAL A 22 16.67 1.70 -2.09
CA VAL A 22 15.73 0.57 -1.98
C VAL A 22 16.39 -0.71 -2.51
N ARG A 23 17.04 -0.64 -3.69
CA ARG A 23 17.72 -1.77 -4.28
C ARG A 23 18.88 -2.27 -3.40
N GLU A 24 19.74 -1.36 -2.91
CA GLU A 24 20.86 -1.69 -2.02
C GLU A 24 20.40 -2.41 -0.76
N LEU A 25 19.29 -1.95 -0.14
CA LEU A 25 18.84 -2.45 1.16
C LEU A 25 18.04 -3.75 1.07
N LEU A 26 17.36 -4.01 -0.05
CA LEU A 26 16.32 -5.05 -0.12
C LEU A 26 16.56 -6.14 -1.18
N SER A 27 17.55 -6.01 -2.08
CA SER A 27 17.70 -6.98 -3.20
C SER A 27 18.21 -8.35 -2.77
N GLU A 28 18.86 -8.50 -1.61
CA GLU A 28 19.38 -9.80 -1.16
C GLU A 28 18.36 -10.56 -0.30
N ASP A 29 17.92 -9.95 0.80
CA ASP A 29 17.07 -10.61 1.81
C ASP A 29 15.69 -9.96 1.95
N GLY A 30 15.31 -9.11 1.00
CA GLY A 30 14.08 -8.35 1.07
C GLY A 30 13.26 -8.41 -0.21
N LEU A 31 12.26 -7.55 -0.25
CA LEU A 31 11.41 -7.30 -1.40
C LEU A 31 11.55 -5.83 -1.77
N PRO A 32 12.37 -5.48 -2.77
CA PRO A 32 12.49 -4.11 -3.25
C PRO A 32 11.17 -3.61 -3.84
N TYR A 33 11.02 -2.30 -3.90
CA TYR A 33 9.79 -1.68 -4.36
C TYR A 33 10.06 -0.39 -5.16
N LEU A 34 9.07 0.04 -5.96
CA LEU A 34 9.08 1.35 -6.61
C LEU A 34 8.77 2.43 -5.57
N PRO A 35 9.71 3.31 -5.19
CA PRO A 35 9.46 4.33 -4.18
C PRO A 35 8.55 5.44 -4.72
N GLU A 36 7.66 5.94 -3.87
CA GLU A 36 6.86 7.13 -4.10
C GLU A 36 7.47 8.34 -3.39
N LEU A 37 7.57 9.47 -4.09
CA LEU A 37 8.23 10.67 -3.58
C LEU A 37 7.26 11.85 -3.46
N PRO A 38 6.39 11.88 -2.43
CA PRO A 38 5.36 12.93 -2.28
C PRO A 38 5.95 14.34 -2.12
N ALA A 39 7.22 14.47 -1.74
CA ALA A 39 7.93 15.76 -1.69
C ALA A 39 8.05 16.45 -3.06
N ARG A 40 7.84 15.73 -4.18
CA ARG A 40 7.75 16.34 -5.53
C ARG A 40 6.43 17.11 -5.75
N GLY A 41 5.52 17.03 -4.80
CA GLY A 41 4.26 17.75 -4.78
C GLY A 41 3.10 16.99 -5.43
N PRO A 42 1.99 17.67 -5.72
CA PRO A 42 0.76 17.03 -6.21
C PRO A 42 1.01 16.18 -7.46
N GLY A 43 0.43 14.99 -7.46
CA GLY A 43 0.63 13.98 -8.50
C GLY A 43 1.73 12.95 -8.17
N ALA A 44 2.59 13.24 -7.18
CA ALA A 44 3.57 12.28 -6.65
C ALA A 44 3.14 11.67 -5.31
N ASP A 45 2.04 12.13 -4.74
CA ASP A 45 1.40 11.58 -3.55
C ASP A 45 0.47 10.39 -3.90
N ILE A 46 0.08 9.63 -2.89
CA ILE A 46 -0.73 8.41 -3.04
C ILE A 46 -2.02 8.64 -3.87
N ILE A 47 -2.74 9.75 -3.60
CA ILE A 47 -4.00 10.03 -4.31
C ILE A 47 -3.72 10.51 -5.73
N GLY A 48 -2.74 11.40 -5.91
CA GLY A 48 -2.37 11.89 -7.23
C GLY A 48 -1.86 10.77 -8.14
N ARG A 49 -1.00 9.89 -7.64
CA ARG A 49 -0.52 8.71 -8.40
C ARG A 49 -1.67 7.78 -8.77
N GLY A 50 -2.54 7.44 -7.80
CA GLY A 50 -3.70 6.60 -8.06
C GLY A 50 -4.65 7.24 -9.07
N ALA A 51 -4.91 8.54 -8.95
CA ALA A 51 -5.69 9.30 -9.93
C ALA A 51 -5.07 9.30 -11.33
N GLY A 52 -3.74 9.29 -11.41
CA GLY A 52 -2.98 9.22 -12.68
C GLY A 52 -3.04 7.85 -13.37
N LEU A 53 -3.43 6.80 -12.65
CA LEU A 53 -3.63 5.45 -13.19
C LEU A 53 -5.05 5.23 -13.74
N LEU A 54 -6.01 6.10 -13.43
CA LEU A 54 -7.39 5.93 -13.88
C LEU A 54 -7.48 5.94 -15.42
N ALA A 55 -8.00 4.85 -15.99
CA ALA A 55 -8.26 4.75 -17.42
C ALA A 55 -9.55 5.50 -17.79
N GLU A 56 -9.51 6.34 -18.81
CA GLU A 56 -10.67 7.08 -19.37
C GLU A 56 -11.39 8.03 -18.39
N LEU A 57 -10.98 8.14 -17.15
CA LEU A 57 -11.49 9.10 -16.18
C LEU A 57 -10.47 10.21 -15.96
N ALA A 58 -10.85 11.44 -16.29
CA ALA A 58 -10.00 12.60 -16.08
C ALA A 58 -10.20 13.19 -14.68
N VAL A 59 -9.10 13.49 -14.01
CA VAL A 59 -9.07 14.19 -12.72
C VAL A 59 -8.11 15.37 -12.79
N ASP A 60 -8.36 16.39 -12.01
CA ASP A 60 -7.48 17.54 -11.88
C ASP A 60 -7.50 18.05 -10.44
N LEU A 61 -6.42 18.70 -10.01
CA LEU A 61 -6.32 19.23 -8.65
C LEU A 61 -7.01 20.57 -8.57
N GLN A 62 -7.91 20.71 -7.60
CA GLN A 62 -8.62 21.94 -7.30
C GLN A 62 -8.45 22.30 -5.80
N PRO A 63 -8.84 23.49 -5.35
CA PRO A 63 -8.64 23.90 -3.96
C PRO A 63 -9.19 22.94 -2.90
N MET A 64 -10.21 22.14 -3.23
CA MET A 64 -10.81 21.14 -2.35
C MET A 64 -10.10 19.76 -2.42
N GLY A 65 -9.20 19.57 -3.36
CA GLY A 65 -8.54 18.28 -3.64
C GLY A 65 -8.73 17.81 -5.09
N TRP A 66 -8.35 16.58 -5.35
CA TRP A 66 -8.54 15.94 -6.65
C TRP A 66 -10.02 15.78 -7.00
N ARG A 67 -10.39 16.09 -8.25
CA ARG A 67 -11.77 16.16 -8.70
C ARG A 67 -11.94 15.60 -10.11
N PHE A 68 -13.03 14.90 -10.38
CA PHE A 68 -13.40 14.53 -11.74
C PHE A 68 -13.67 15.76 -12.60
N VAL A 69 -13.14 15.73 -13.80
CA VAL A 69 -13.28 16.78 -14.83
C VAL A 69 -13.57 16.15 -16.18
N ASP A 70 -14.13 16.94 -17.12
CA ASP A 70 -14.49 16.43 -18.44
C ASP A 70 -13.28 16.12 -19.33
N ARG A 71 -12.13 16.76 -19.04
CA ARG A 71 -10.90 16.61 -19.83
C ARG A 71 -9.68 16.75 -18.92
N PRO A 72 -8.58 16.00 -19.21
CA PRO A 72 -7.34 16.13 -18.47
C PRO A 72 -6.81 17.59 -18.49
N GLY A 73 -6.44 18.09 -17.32
CA GLY A 73 -5.84 19.39 -17.13
C GLY A 73 -4.33 19.30 -16.91
N ARG A 74 -3.75 20.42 -16.43
CA ARG A 74 -2.31 20.55 -16.19
C ARG A 74 -1.81 19.55 -15.13
N ASP A 75 -2.60 19.31 -14.09
CA ASP A 75 -2.19 18.44 -12.98
C ASP A 75 -2.22 16.97 -13.39
N ALA A 76 -3.19 16.55 -14.21
CA ALA A 76 -3.21 15.22 -14.81
C ALA A 76 -1.96 14.97 -15.70
N HIS A 77 -1.60 15.93 -16.56
CA HIS A 77 -0.38 15.84 -17.36
C HIS A 77 0.89 15.78 -16.50
N ARG A 78 0.94 16.56 -15.41
CA ARG A 78 2.05 16.54 -14.45
C ARG A 78 2.17 15.16 -13.80
N THR A 79 1.07 14.59 -13.31
CA THR A 79 1.04 13.25 -12.70
C THR A 79 1.57 12.20 -13.67
N SER A 80 1.10 12.20 -14.92
CA SER A 80 1.58 11.27 -15.95
C SER A 80 3.08 11.45 -16.25
N ALA A 81 3.58 12.69 -16.24
CA ALA A 81 4.99 12.96 -16.46
C ALA A 81 5.86 12.47 -15.28
N LEU A 82 5.39 12.65 -14.04
CA LEU A 82 6.07 12.14 -12.84
C LEU A 82 6.12 10.62 -12.83
N LEU A 83 5.00 9.95 -13.12
CA LEU A 83 4.95 8.49 -13.20
C LEU A 83 5.88 7.94 -14.28
N ARG A 84 5.88 8.55 -15.48
CA ARG A 84 6.80 8.14 -16.56
C ARG A 84 8.26 8.28 -16.16
N GLN A 85 8.63 9.39 -15.49
CA GLN A 85 9.98 9.55 -14.96
C GLN A 85 10.34 8.46 -13.95
N ASP A 86 9.41 8.09 -13.07
CA ASP A 86 9.62 7.01 -12.09
C ASP A 86 9.86 5.67 -12.78
N LEU A 87 9.13 5.37 -13.85
CA LEU A 87 9.26 4.16 -14.64
C LEU A 87 10.56 4.11 -15.46
N ASP A 88 10.97 5.23 -16.03
CA ASP A 88 12.25 5.35 -16.76
C ASP A 88 13.43 5.08 -15.80
N GLU A 89 13.42 5.67 -14.61
CA GLU A 89 14.44 5.45 -13.58
C GLU A 89 14.38 4.03 -13.01
N LEU A 90 13.18 3.45 -12.87
CA LEU A 90 13.00 2.05 -12.46
C LEU A 90 13.64 1.10 -13.47
N ALA A 91 13.39 1.29 -14.77
CA ALA A 91 13.95 0.49 -15.84
C ALA A 91 15.49 0.51 -15.82
N GLU A 92 16.10 1.70 -15.62
CA GLU A 92 17.55 1.83 -15.48
C GLU A 92 18.07 1.17 -14.20
N ALA A 93 17.43 1.43 -13.06
CA ALA A 93 17.87 0.91 -11.77
C ALA A 93 17.74 -0.62 -11.65
N PHE A 94 16.78 -1.23 -12.33
CA PHE A 94 16.49 -2.67 -12.28
C PHE A 94 16.80 -3.39 -13.62
N ASP A 95 17.65 -2.80 -14.48
CA ASP A 95 18.14 -3.50 -15.66
C ASP A 95 18.80 -4.83 -15.29
N GLY A 96 18.41 -5.91 -15.98
CA GLY A 96 18.89 -7.27 -15.72
C GLY A 96 18.48 -7.86 -14.36
N TYR A 97 17.54 -7.24 -13.64
CA TYR A 97 17.07 -7.76 -12.37
C TYR A 97 16.16 -8.99 -12.57
N HIS A 98 16.37 -10.00 -11.72
CA HIS A 98 15.54 -11.18 -11.62
C HIS A 98 15.12 -11.38 -10.17
N GLY A 99 13.83 -11.38 -9.89
CA GLY A 99 13.28 -11.57 -8.53
C GLY A 99 11.97 -10.82 -8.33
N ASP A 100 11.47 -10.86 -7.10
CA ASP A 100 10.24 -10.16 -6.73
C ASP A 100 10.49 -8.64 -6.67
N LEU A 101 9.58 -7.85 -7.23
CA LEU A 101 9.60 -6.39 -7.20
C LEU A 101 8.20 -5.87 -6.87
N LYS A 102 8.08 -5.12 -5.78
CA LYS A 102 6.79 -4.59 -5.35
C LYS A 102 6.48 -3.24 -6.01
N VAL A 103 5.22 -3.10 -6.41
CA VAL A 103 4.60 -1.83 -6.78
C VAL A 103 3.35 -1.62 -5.94
N GLN A 104 3.01 -0.36 -5.66
CA GLN A 104 1.83 -0.04 -4.87
C GLN A 104 0.96 0.98 -5.60
N ILE A 105 -0.34 0.89 -5.34
CA ILE A 105 -1.37 1.81 -5.82
C ILE A 105 -2.32 2.17 -4.69
N ALA A 106 -2.92 3.36 -4.75
CA ALA A 106 -4.08 3.66 -3.91
C ALA A 106 -5.26 2.75 -4.28
N GLY A 107 -5.88 2.17 -3.27
CA GLY A 107 -7.04 1.31 -3.49
C GLY A 107 -8.32 2.08 -3.83
N PRO A 108 -9.35 1.38 -4.33
CA PRO A 108 -10.57 1.99 -4.84
C PRO A 108 -11.32 2.80 -3.79
N TRP A 109 -11.38 2.37 -2.55
CA TRP A 109 -12.11 3.06 -1.48
C TRP A 109 -11.35 4.27 -0.96
N THR A 110 -10.03 4.20 -0.92
CA THR A 110 -9.16 5.35 -0.63
C THR A 110 -9.32 6.42 -1.70
N LEU A 111 -9.34 6.05 -2.97
CA LEU A 111 -9.59 6.99 -4.06
C LEU A 111 -11.02 7.53 -4.03
N ALA A 112 -12.04 6.69 -3.91
CA ALA A 112 -13.44 7.13 -3.89
C ALA A 112 -13.74 8.07 -2.71
N SER A 113 -13.07 7.88 -1.57
CA SER A 113 -13.19 8.77 -0.41
C SER A 113 -12.36 10.05 -0.52
N SER A 114 -11.48 10.16 -1.51
CA SER A 114 -10.54 11.30 -1.67
C SER A 114 -10.83 12.13 -2.93
N ILE A 115 -11.34 11.52 -4.00
CA ILE A 115 -11.65 12.20 -5.26
C ILE A 115 -13.08 12.76 -5.22
N TRP A 116 -13.22 14.03 -5.57
CA TRP A 116 -14.49 14.73 -5.58
C TRP A 116 -15.22 14.53 -6.92
N LEU A 117 -16.54 14.46 -6.87
CA LEU A 117 -17.40 14.57 -8.05
C LEU A 117 -17.20 15.94 -8.72
N HIS A 118 -17.58 16.05 -9.98
CA HIS A 118 -17.52 17.33 -10.70
C HIS A 118 -18.20 18.47 -9.91
N ARG A 119 -19.26 18.16 -9.17
CA ARG A 119 -19.94 19.08 -8.24
C ARG A 119 -20.34 18.36 -6.96
N GLY A 120 -20.25 19.06 -5.84
CA GLY A 120 -20.73 18.56 -4.55
C GLY A 120 -19.71 17.74 -3.78
N GLU A 121 -20.03 16.49 -3.51
CA GLU A 121 -19.36 15.59 -2.57
C GLU A 121 -18.23 14.75 -3.19
N ARG A 122 -17.59 13.94 -2.37
CA ARG A 122 -16.62 12.89 -2.79
C ARG A 122 -17.33 11.81 -3.59
N SER A 123 -16.63 11.18 -4.51
CA SER A 123 -17.22 10.19 -5.44
C SER A 123 -17.86 9.00 -4.73
N VAL A 124 -17.43 8.65 -3.53
CA VAL A 124 -17.99 7.56 -2.72
C VAL A 124 -19.49 7.69 -2.42
N VAL A 125 -20.09 8.89 -2.52
CA VAL A 125 -21.51 9.08 -2.28
C VAL A 125 -22.38 8.70 -3.46
N ASP A 126 -21.80 8.60 -4.65
CA ASP A 126 -22.49 8.25 -5.89
C ASP A 126 -22.11 6.85 -6.35
N VAL A 127 -23.09 5.95 -6.36
CA VAL A 127 -22.88 4.53 -6.71
C VAL A 127 -22.34 4.37 -8.13
N GLY A 128 -22.83 5.18 -9.08
CA GLY A 128 -22.38 5.13 -10.48
C GLY A 128 -20.93 5.59 -10.60
N ALA A 129 -20.61 6.76 -10.02
CA ALA A 129 -19.26 7.30 -10.05
C ALA A 129 -18.23 6.38 -9.32
N THR A 130 -18.64 5.77 -8.21
CA THR A 130 -17.79 4.79 -7.48
C THR A 130 -17.53 3.56 -8.33
N ARG A 131 -18.55 2.98 -8.95
CA ARG A 131 -18.41 1.82 -9.84
C ARG A 131 -17.49 2.16 -11.03
N ASP A 132 -17.69 3.30 -11.67
CA ASP A 132 -16.90 3.72 -12.82
C ASP A 132 -15.44 3.99 -12.42
N LEU A 133 -15.18 4.53 -11.20
CA LEU A 133 -13.86 4.70 -10.65
C LEU A 133 -13.17 3.34 -10.42
N ILE A 134 -13.87 2.36 -9.83
CA ILE A 134 -13.34 1.02 -9.58
C ILE A 134 -12.93 0.35 -10.89
N ALA A 135 -13.82 0.37 -11.89
CA ALA A 135 -13.55 -0.21 -13.21
C ALA A 135 -12.38 0.49 -13.92
N SER A 136 -12.32 1.82 -13.84
CA SER A 136 -11.24 2.64 -14.38
C SER A 136 -9.88 2.33 -13.71
N LEU A 137 -9.87 2.18 -12.39
CA LEU A 137 -8.66 1.81 -11.63
C LEU A 137 -8.19 0.40 -11.99
N ALA A 138 -9.10 -0.56 -12.07
CA ALA A 138 -8.78 -1.94 -12.44
C ALA A 138 -8.14 -2.01 -13.84
N GLU A 139 -8.71 -1.32 -14.83
CA GLU A 139 -8.11 -1.25 -16.18
C GLU A 139 -6.77 -0.51 -16.17
N GLY A 140 -6.67 0.60 -15.44
CA GLY A 140 -5.42 1.36 -15.31
C GLY A 140 -4.31 0.53 -14.66
N LEU A 141 -4.64 -0.26 -13.64
CA LEU A 141 -3.70 -1.19 -13.00
C LEU A 141 -3.20 -2.24 -13.98
N ARG A 142 -4.11 -2.84 -14.76
CA ARG A 142 -3.73 -3.85 -15.77
C ARG A 142 -2.74 -3.28 -16.78
N VAL A 143 -3.04 -2.10 -17.34
CA VAL A 143 -2.15 -1.42 -18.30
C VAL A 143 -0.80 -1.09 -17.67
N HIS A 144 -0.80 -0.59 -16.43
CA HIS A 144 0.43 -0.26 -15.71
C HIS A 144 1.30 -1.49 -15.44
N LEU A 145 0.70 -2.64 -15.08
CA LEU A 145 1.42 -3.88 -14.87
C LEU A 145 2.01 -4.47 -16.16
N ASP A 146 1.32 -4.31 -17.29
CA ASP A 146 1.84 -4.69 -18.60
C ASP A 146 3.05 -3.83 -19.00
N GLU A 147 3.01 -2.52 -18.73
CA GLU A 147 4.13 -1.59 -18.94
C GLU A 147 5.33 -1.95 -18.06
N LEU A 148 5.11 -2.18 -16.77
CA LEU A 148 6.15 -2.60 -15.82
C LEU A 148 6.80 -3.92 -16.24
N ALA A 149 6.03 -4.91 -16.69
CA ALA A 149 6.55 -6.19 -17.17
C ALA A 149 7.39 -6.04 -18.44
N ALA A 150 7.08 -5.07 -19.29
CA ALA A 150 7.90 -4.76 -20.46
C ALA A 150 9.21 -4.05 -20.08
N LEU A 151 9.19 -3.17 -19.07
CA LEU A 151 10.35 -2.41 -18.61
C LEU A 151 11.34 -3.24 -17.80
N VAL A 152 10.85 -4.17 -16.96
CA VAL A 152 11.69 -5.05 -16.12
C VAL A 152 11.26 -6.50 -16.32
N PRO A 153 11.57 -7.14 -17.46
CA PRO A 153 11.00 -8.43 -17.84
C PRO A 153 11.43 -9.60 -16.96
N GLY A 154 12.49 -9.45 -16.16
CA GLY A 154 12.95 -10.45 -15.19
C GLY A 154 12.26 -10.37 -13.83
N ALA A 155 11.46 -9.34 -13.57
CA ALA A 155 10.80 -9.14 -12.29
C ALA A 155 9.47 -9.89 -12.20
N ALA A 156 9.23 -10.53 -11.04
CA ALA A 156 7.92 -11.00 -10.63
C ALA A 156 7.25 -9.91 -9.77
N PHE A 157 6.23 -9.25 -10.32
CA PHE A 157 5.62 -8.13 -9.64
C PHE A 157 4.69 -8.56 -8.51
N VAL A 158 4.87 -7.95 -7.34
CA VAL A 158 3.96 -7.99 -6.19
C VAL A 158 3.18 -6.69 -6.15
N VAL A 159 1.85 -6.76 -6.04
CA VAL A 159 0.96 -5.58 -6.09
C VAL A 159 0.42 -5.28 -4.70
N GLN A 160 0.77 -4.13 -4.16
CA GLN A 160 0.19 -3.62 -2.92
C GLN A 160 -0.93 -2.63 -3.25
N ILE A 161 -2.08 -2.81 -2.61
CA ILE A 161 -3.25 -1.95 -2.71
C ILE A 161 -3.43 -1.23 -1.38
N ASP A 162 -3.25 0.08 -1.37
CA ASP A 162 -3.26 0.91 -0.17
C ASP A 162 -4.67 1.41 0.15
N GLU A 163 -5.23 0.91 1.24
CA GLU A 163 -6.60 1.21 1.68
C GLU A 163 -6.71 1.87 3.07
N PRO A 164 -5.96 2.94 3.35
CA PRO A 164 -6.10 3.66 4.62
C PRO A 164 -7.49 4.32 4.78
N GLY A 165 -8.21 4.56 3.69
CA GLY A 165 -9.56 5.13 3.69
C GLY A 165 -10.68 4.14 3.96
N LEU A 166 -10.45 2.85 3.76
CA LEU A 166 -11.48 1.80 3.83
C LEU A 166 -12.22 1.75 5.18
N PRO A 167 -11.56 1.80 6.35
CA PRO A 167 -12.27 1.80 7.63
C PRO A 167 -13.24 2.97 7.79
N SER A 168 -12.85 4.18 7.40
CA SER A 168 -13.71 5.36 7.48
C SER A 168 -14.90 5.31 6.51
N VAL A 169 -14.73 4.65 5.36
CA VAL A 169 -15.81 4.39 4.39
C VAL A 169 -16.83 3.42 4.97
N LEU A 170 -16.36 2.37 5.63
CA LEU A 170 -17.22 1.34 6.25
C LEU A 170 -17.92 1.81 7.51
N SER A 171 -17.27 2.63 8.33
CA SER A 171 -17.86 3.17 9.57
C SER A 171 -18.80 4.35 9.34
N GLY A 172 -18.77 4.97 8.15
CA GLY A 172 -19.53 6.19 7.86
C GLY A 172 -18.99 7.43 8.60
N GLU A 173 -17.70 7.46 8.91
CA GLU A 173 -17.05 8.56 9.64
C GLU A 173 -16.58 9.69 8.72
N LEU A 174 -16.60 9.49 7.41
CA LEU A 174 -16.18 10.50 6.45
C LEU A 174 -17.06 11.77 6.57
N PRO A 175 -16.46 12.96 6.74
CA PRO A 175 -17.23 14.19 6.78
C PRO A 175 -17.76 14.56 5.39
N THR A 176 -18.97 15.13 5.35
CA THR A 176 -19.49 15.78 4.14
C THR A 176 -18.67 17.02 3.77
N ALA A 177 -18.80 17.50 2.53
CA ALA A 177 -18.14 18.72 2.05
C ALA A 177 -18.41 19.96 2.94
N SER A 178 -19.57 20.04 3.55
CA SER A 178 -19.93 21.10 4.48
C SER A 178 -19.26 20.97 5.86
N GLY A 179 -18.75 19.78 6.21
CA GLY A 179 -18.22 19.44 7.52
C GLY A 179 -19.27 19.21 8.62
N PHE A 180 -20.56 19.48 8.33
CA PHE A 180 -21.63 19.37 9.35
C PHE A 180 -22.29 18.00 9.42
N GLY A 181 -22.09 17.16 8.42
CA GLY A 181 -22.65 15.81 8.35
C GLY A 181 -21.59 14.74 8.16
N ARG A 182 -22.06 13.49 8.11
CA ARG A 182 -21.26 12.31 7.77
C ARG A 182 -21.77 11.68 6.49
N ILE A 183 -20.87 11.16 5.68
CA ILE A 183 -21.20 10.33 4.52
C ILE A 183 -21.69 8.98 5.04
N ARG A 184 -22.77 8.46 4.43
CA ARG A 184 -23.31 7.16 4.81
C ARG A 184 -22.25 6.07 4.61
N ALA A 185 -22.17 5.13 5.56
CA ALA A 185 -21.38 3.93 5.45
C ALA A 185 -21.71 3.13 4.17
N ILE A 186 -20.69 2.60 3.52
CA ILE A 186 -20.84 1.67 2.41
C ILE A 186 -21.05 0.26 2.97
N ASP A 187 -21.93 -0.51 2.31
CA ASP A 187 -22.16 -1.90 2.68
C ASP A 187 -20.87 -2.73 2.53
N PRO A 188 -20.48 -3.53 3.54
CA PRO A 188 -19.27 -4.34 3.49
C PRO A 188 -19.20 -5.27 2.27
N THR A 189 -20.33 -5.80 1.78
CA THR A 189 -20.38 -6.64 0.59
C THR A 189 -19.98 -5.85 -0.66
N VAL A 190 -20.51 -4.64 -0.82
CA VAL A 190 -20.15 -3.73 -1.92
C VAL A 190 -18.69 -3.34 -1.83
N ALA A 191 -18.19 -3.12 -0.60
CA ALA A 191 -16.79 -2.79 -0.40
C ALA A 191 -15.87 -3.95 -0.79
N ALA A 192 -16.23 -5.18 -0.44
CA ALA A 192 -15.46 -6.37 -0.80
C ALA A 192 -15.50 -6.62 -2.33
N GLU A 193 -16.63 -6.43 -2.98
CA GLU A 193 -16.78 -6.56 -4.44
C GLU A 193 -15.87 -5.56 -5.17
N GLY A 194 -15.93 -4.28 -4.83
CA GLY A 194 -15.09 -3.26 -5.48
C GLY A 194 -13.59 -3.47 -5.26
N LEU A 195 -13.19 -4.01 -4.10
CA LEU A 195 -11.79 -4.35 -3.86
C LEU A 195 -11.38 -5.60 -4.66
N ARG A 196 -12.28 -6.59 -4.78
CA ARG A 196 -12.04 -7.80 -5.59
C ARG A 196 -11.80 -7.46 -7.04
N ASP A 197 -12.59 -6.57 -7.64
CA ASP A 197 -12.44 -6.16 -9.04
C ASP A 197 -11.02 -5.63 -9.32
N VAL A 198 -10.46 -4.84 -8.40
CA VAL A 198 -9.09 -4.32 -8.53
C VAL A 198 -8.03 -5.41 -8.26
N ILE A 199 -8.27 -6.33 -7.31
CA ILE A 199 -7.38 -7.47 -7.05
C ILE A 199 -7.33 -8.39 -8.27
N GLU A 200 -8.45 -8.69 -8.90
CA GLU A 200 -8.53 -9.52 -10.11
C GLU A 200 -7.78 -8.90 -11.30
N ALA A 201 -7.73 -7.57 -11.40
CA ALA A 201 -6.95 -6.88 -12.42
C ALA A 201 -5.43 -7.10 -12.29
N ALA A 202 -4.94 -7.48 -11.11
CA ALA A 202 -3.54 -7.87 -10.92
C ALA A 202 -3.21 -9.26 -11.52
N GLY A 203 -4.20 -10.03 -11.96
CA GLY A 203 -4.03 -11.39 -12.49
C GLY A 203 -3.50 -12.36 -11.43
N ASP A 204 -2.58 -13.23 -11.83
CA ASP A 204 -2.00 -14.25 -10.93
C ASP A 204 -0.91 -13.71 -9.98
N ARG A 205 -0.64 -12.41 -10.01
CA ARG A 205 0.40 -11.78 -9.18
C ARG A 205 0.05 -11.87 -7.69
N HIS A 206 1.07 -11.90 -6.85
CA HIS A 206 0.86 -11.80 -5.40
C HIS A 206 0.32 -10.42 -5.04
N THR A 207 -0.83 -10.39 -4.37
CA THR A 207 -1.50 -9.15 -3.98
C THR A 207 -1.50 -8.95 -2.47
N VAL A 208 -1.32 -7.71 -2.04
CA VAL A 208 -1.29 -7.30 -0.63
C VAL A 208 -2.23 -6.12 -0.44
N VAL A 209 -3.13 -6.17 0.51
CA VAL A 209 -3.88 -4.97 0.94
C VAL A 209 -3.20 -4.37 2.16
N HIS A 210 -2.73 -3.12 2.03
CA HIS A 210 -2.15 -2.36 3.13
C HIS A 210 -3.16 -1.40 3.74
N CYS A 211 -3.30 -1.45 5.06
CA CYS A 211 -4.09 -0.51 5.82
C CYS A 211 -3.41 -0.23 7.17
N CYS A 212 -2.93 1.00 7.37
CA CYS A 212 -2.30 1.45 8.61
C CYS A 212 -3.29 2.10 9.59
N ALA A 213 -4.59 1.84 9.46
CA ALA A 213 -5.60 2.30 10.42
C ALA A 213 -5.77 1.29 11.56
N SER A 214 -6.34 1.74 12.70
CA SER A 214 -6.53 0.90 13.90
C SER A 214 -7.60 -0.18 13.73
N GLU A 215 -8.60 0.04 12.86
CA GLU A 215 -9.76 -0.84 12.68
C GLU A 215 -9.80 -1.43 11.27
N VAL A 216 -8.80 -2.27 10.96
CA VAL A 216 -8.74 -2.93 9.66
C VAL A 216 -9.83 -4.01 9.56
N PRO A 217 -10.65 -4.01 8.49
CA PRO A 217 -11.75 -4.97 8.33
C PRO A 217 -11.25 -6.33 7.82
N LEU A 218 -10.44 -7.02 8.61
CA LEU A 218 -9.82 -8.31 8.24
C LEU A 218 -10.83 -9.37 7.77
N PRO A 219 -12.03 -9.52 8.38
CA PRO A 219 -13.04 -10.44 7.86
C PRO A 219 -13.44 -10.14 6.40
N LEU A 220 -13.61 -8.86 6.05
CA LEU A 220 -13.89 -8.44 4.69
C LEU A 220 -12.73 -8.76 3.75
N LEU A 221 -11.49 -8.48 4.15
CA LEU A 221 -10.32 -8.70 3.32
C LEU A 221 -10.12 -10.17 2.96
N ARG A 222 -10.43 -11.11 3.87
CA ARG A 222 -10.38 -12.55 3.58
C ARG A 222 -11.26 -12.97 2.41
N ASP A 223 -12.35 -12.26 2.18
CA ASP A 223 -13.34 -12.60 1.15
C ASP A 223 -13.03 -11.95 -0.22
N THR A 224 -11.91 -11.19 -0.33
CA THR A 224 -11.56 -10.47 -1.57
C THR A 224 -10.65 -11.24 -2.52
N GLY A 225 -10.05 -12.36 -2.08
CA GLY A 225 -9.07 -13.09 -2.87
C GLY A 225 -7.63 -12.55 -2.76
N VAL A 226 -7.40 -11.53 -1.92
CA VAL A 226 -6.05 -11.02 -1.62
C VAL A 226 -5.16 -12.13 -1.04
N LYS A 227 -3.86 -12.07 -1.26
CA LYS A 227 -2.90 -13.09 -0.79
C LYS A 227 -2.26 -12.72 0.55
N ALA A 228 -2.17 -11.43 0.86
CA ALA A 228 -1.60 -10.93 2.10
C ALA A 228 -2.30 -9.67 2.60
N VAL A 229 -2.18 -9.41 3.90
CA VAL A 229 -2.60 -8.17 4.54
C VAL A 229 -1.39 -7.50 5.18
N SER A 230 -1.26 -6.18 5.01
CA SER A 230 -0.18 -5.38 5.59
C SER A 230 -0.75 -4.40 6.61
N LEU A 231 -0.31 -4.52 7.87
CA LEU A 231 -0.90 -3.86 9.02
C LEU A 231 0.16 -3.16 9.87
N ASP A 232 -0.18 -2.04 10.48
CA ASP A 232 0.58 -1.49 11.61
C ASP A 232 0.24 -2.30 12.88
N VAL A 233 1.16 -3.17 13.28
CA VAL A 233 0.90 -4.09 14.39
C VAL A 233 0.88 -3.38 15.76
N ALA A 234 1.42 -2.17 15.87
CA ALA A 234 1.37 -1.38 17.09
C ALA A 234 -0.04 -0.86 17.40
N LEU A 235 -0.90 -0.79 16.38
CA LEU A 235 -2.29 -0.37 16.53
C LEU A 235 -3.25 -1.52 16.91
N LEU A 236 -2.76 -2.76 16.91
CA LEU A 236 -3.58 -3.94 17.12
C LEU A 236 -3.78 -4.24 18.61
N GLY A 237 -5.03 -4.18 19.08
CA GLY A 237 -5.42 -4.68 20.39
C GLY A 237 -5.64 -6.21 20.41
N PRO A 238 -5.90 -6.82 21.59
CA PRO A 238 -6.09 -8.27 21.71
C PRO A 238 -7.15 -8.85 20.77
N LYS A 239 -8.30 -8.19 20.60
CA LYS A 239 -9.35 -8.65 19.68
C LYS A 239 -8.92 -8.58 18.20
N SER A 240 -8.12 -7.59 17.85
CA SER A 240 -7.58 -7.48 16.49
C SER A 240 -6.59 -8.61 16.21
N TRP A 241 -5.80 -9.01 17.21
CA TRP A 241 -4.89 -10.16 17.09
C TRP A 241 -5.62 -11.49 16.91
N GLU A 242 -6.79 -11.71 17.56
CA GLU A 242 -7.65 -12.86 17.27
C GLU A 242 -8.10 -12.88 15.79
N SER A 243 -8.44 -11.71 15.24
CA SER A 243 -8.80 -11.58 13.82
C SER A 243 -7.59 -11.78 12.88
N VAL A 244 -6.39 -11.36 13.30
CA VAL A 244 -5.14 -11.66 12.57
C VAL A 244 -4.89 -13.16 12.56
N ALA A 245 -5.03 -13.85 13.70
CA ALA A 245 -4.87 -15.31 13.76
C ALA A 245 -5.81 -16.01 12.79
N ALA A 246 -7.11 -15.69 12.82
CA ALA A 246 -8.08 -16.24 11.87
C ALA A 246 -7.73 -15.93 10.40
N THR A 247 -7.09 -14.81 10.14
CA THR A 247 -6.65 -14.41 8.78
C THR A 247 -5.45 -15.25 8.32
N VAL A 248 -4.46 -15.45 9.19
CA VAL A 248 -3.29 -16.31 8.90
C VAL A 248 -3.73 -17.77 8.73
N GLU A 249 -4.60 -18.27 9.61
CA GLU A 249 -5.15 -19.63 9.52
C GLU A 249 -5.99 -19.86 8.26
N SER A 250 -6.62 -18.82 7.70
CA SER A 250 -7.32 -18.88 6.41
C SER A 250 -6.37 -18.94 5.21
N GLY A 251 -5.06 -18.84 5.43
CA GLY A 251 -4.03 -18.97 4.41
C GLY A 251 -3.46 -17.65 3.87
N LEU A 252 -3.87 -16.48 4.37
CA LEU A 252 -3.29 -15.20 4.00
C LEU A 252 -1.97 -14.98 4.72
N ASP A 253 -1.02 -14.35 4.05
CA ASP A 253 0.24 -13.93 4.66
C ASP A 253 0.06 -12.61 5.43
N LEU A 254 0.80 -12.46 6.53
CA LEU A 254 0.88 -11.22 7.27
C LEU A 254 2.11 -10.42 6.87
N TRP A 255 1.91 -9.14 6.51
CA TRP A 255 2.96 -8.16 6.44
C TRP A 255 2.86 -7.28 7.68
N ALA A 256 3.81 -7.46 8.59
CA ALA A 256 3.78 -6.83 9.90
C ALA A 256 4.60 -5.53 9.89
N GLY A 257 3.93 -4.40 10.00
CA GLY A 257 4.54 -3.09 10.24
C GLY A 257 5.01 -2.99 11.69
N VAL A 258 6.21 -3.47 11.95
CA VAL A 258 6.81 -3.54 13.30
C VAL A 258 7.76 -2.39 13.61
N VAL A 259 8.32 -1.74 12.59
CA VAL A 259 9.29 -0.65 12.80
C VAL A 259 8.55 0.68 12.79
N PRO A 260 8.48 1.38 13.95
CA PRO A 260 7.89 2.72 13.98
C PRO A 260 8.63 3.66 13.03
N THR A 261 7.90 4.54 12.35
CA THR A 261 8.47 5.43 11.32
C THR A 261 9.41 6.51 11.88
N ASP A 262 9.40 6.75 13.18
CA ASP A 262 10.26 7.69 13.91
C ASP A 262 11.40 7.02 14.70
N ALA A 263 11.46 5.68 14.69
CA ALA A 263 12.42 4.88 15.49
C ALA A 263 13.73 4.64 14.74
N THR A 264 14.52 5.68 14.52
CA THR A 264 15.82 5.57 13.81
C THR A 264 16.90 4.83 14.59
N ASP A 265 16.76 4.72 15.92
CA ASP A 265 17.73 4.13 16.86
C ASP A 265 17.20 2.91 17.63
N ALA A 266 16.03 2.36 17.24
CA ALA A 266 15.45 1.20 17.90
C ALA A 266 16.27 -0.07 17.66
N LYS A 267 16.25 -0.98 18.63
CA LYS A 267 16.92 -2.29 18.51
C LYS A 267 16.00 -3.33 17.90
N VAL A 268 16.60 -4.33 17.26
CA VAL A 268 15.87 -5.45 16.64
C VAL A 268 14.91 -6.11 17.64
N THR A 269 15.34 -6.38 18.87
CA THR A 269 14.50 -7.00 19.90
C THR A 269 13.28 -6.14 20.28
N GLU A 270 13.43 -4.82 20.28
CA GLU A 270 12.35 -3.89 20.63
C GLU A 270 11.20 -3.94 19.58
N VAL A 271 11.51 -4.32 18.34
CA VAL A 271 10.51 -4.40 17.28
C VAL A 271 9.97 -5.81 17.06
N ILE A 272 10.75 -6.88 17.30
CA ILE A 272 10.28 -8.26 17.09
C ILE A 272 9.63 -8.89 18.33
N ASP A 273 10.08 -8.59 19.55
CA ASP A 273 9.56 -9.23 20.76
C ASP A 273 8.06 -8.98 20.96
N PRO A 274 7.51 -7.77 20.73
CA PRO A 274 6.07 -7.54 20.80
C PRO A 274 5.28 -8.37 19.77
N LEU A 275 5.79 -8.50 18.53
CA LEU A 275 5.18 -9.32 17.49
C LEU A 275 5.13 -10.80 17.91
N VAL A 276 6.28 -11.36 18.36
CA VAL A 276 6.39 -12.75 18.79
C VAL A 276 5.50 -13.03 20.00
N ALA A 277 5.45 -12.10 20.97
CA ALA A 277 4.58 -12.24 22.13
C ALA A 277 3.10 -12.26 21.75
N ALA A 278 2.67 -11.35 20.87
CA ALA A 278 1.31 -11.31 20.37
C ALA A 278 0.94 -12.57 19.56
N TRP A 279 1.87 -13.02 18.69
CA TRP A 279 1.72 -14.25 17.91
C TRP A 279 1.47 -15.48 18.79
N ARG A 280 2.29 -15.63 19.83
CA ARG A 280 2.13 -16.70 20.84
C ARG A 280 0.81 -16.59 21.62
N SER A 281 0.39 -15.37 21.95
CA SER A 281 -0.82 -15.16 22.76
C SER A 281 -2.10 -15.61 22.06
N VAL A 282 -2.10 -15.61 20.71
CA VAL A 282 -3.22 -16.09 19.90
C VAL A 282 -3.06 -17.53 19.41
N GLY A 283 -2.00 -18.22 19.85
CA GLY A 283 -1.79 -19.65 19.61
C GLY A 283 -1.26 -20.02 18.23
N LEU A 284 -0.77 -19.06 17.45
CA LEU A 284 -0.19 -19.34 16.14
C LEU A 284 1.17 -20.06 16.26
N PRO A 285 1.47 -21.05 15.40
CA PRO A 285 2.76 -21.74 15.40
C PRO A 285 3.92 -20.77 15.07
N LEU A 286 5.03 -20.86 15.81
CA LEU A 286 6.20 -20.02 15.54
C LEU A 286 6.81 -20.29 14.16
N SER A 287 6.70 -21.52 13.65
CA SER A 287 7.13 -21.87 12.30
C SER A 287 6.50 -21.01 11.20
N ASP A 288 5.27 -20.55 11.42
CA ASP A 288 4.53 -19.73 10.46
C ASP A 288 5.05 -18.29 10.39
N LEU A 289 5.86 -17.84 11.37
CA LEU A 289 6.59 -16.59 11.29
C LEU A 289 7.51 -16.52 10.07
N THR A 290 7.95 -17.66 9.51
CA THR A 290 8.73 -17.69 8.27
C THR A 290 7.99 -17.13 7.05
N ARG A 291 6.66 -17.02 7.12
CA ARG A 291 5.80 -16.43 6.06
C ARG A 291 5.53 -14.94 6.29
N VAL A 292 5.94 -14.40 7.44
CA VAL A 292 5.72 -12.99 7.76
C VAL A 292 6.72 -12.11 7.01
N THR A 293 6.22 -11.06 6.36
CA THR A 293 7.04 -9.99 5.82
C THR A 293 7.07 -8.83 6.81
N LEU A 294 8.26 -8.36 7.18
CA LEU A 294 8.41 -7.20 8.08
C LEU A 294 8.52 -5.89 7.30
N THR A 295 7.83 -4.88 7.78
CA THR A 295 7.84 -3.54 7.17
C THR A 295 7.96 -2.45 8.24
N PRO A 296 8.31 -1.22 7.86
CA PRO A 296 7.93 -0.07 8.65
C PRO A 296 6.41 -0.02 8.86
N ALA A 297 5.96 0.61 9.93
CA ALA A 297 4.53 0.74 10.26
C ALA A 297 3.75 1.51 9.19
N CYS A 298 4.40 2.45 8.52
CA CYS A 298 3.83 3.24 7.43
C CYS A 298 4.94 3.69 6.46
N GLY A 299 4.60 4.53 5.48
CA GLY A 299 5.56 5.11 4.55
C GLY A 299 6.58 6.03 5.23
N LEU A 300 7.76 6.18 4.62
CA LEU A 300 8.92 6.85 5.21
C LEU A 300 9.12 8.29 4.72
N ALA A 301 8.19 8.85 3.94
CA ALA A 301 8.34 10.19 3.34
C ALA A 301 8.56 11.34 4.34
N GLY A 302 8.15 11.17 5.60
CA GLY A 302 8.32 12.17 6.65
C GLY A 302 9.72 12.21 7.28
N LEU A 303 10.60 11.28 6.91
CA LEU A 303 11.96 11.19 7.45
C LEU A 303 12.99 11.94 6.58
N THR A 304 14.23 12.01 7.08
CA THR A 304 15.39 12.28 6.23
C THR A 304 15.77 11.03 5.44
N PRO A 305 16.51 11.13 4.32
CA PRO A 305 16.99 9.96 3.59
C PRO A 305 17.82 8.99 4.45
N GLU A 306 18.63 9.50 5.37
CA GLU A 306 19.42 8.70 6.31
C GLU A 306 18.52 7.98 7.31
N GLY A 307 17.52 8.67 7.87
CA GLY A 307 16.53 8.08 8.77
C GLY A 307 15.73 6.96 8.08
N ALA A 308 15.30 7.18 6.84
CA ALA A 308 14.60 6.15 6.07
C ALA A 308 15.48 4.91 5.80
N ARG A 309 16.78 5.11 5.50
CA ARG A 309 17.74 4.01 5.37
C ARG A 309 17.92 3.25 6.69
N SER A 310 17.97 3.94 7.82
CA SER A 310 18.09 3.31 9.14
C SER A 310 16.87 2.47 9.49
N VAL A 311 15.65 3.01 9.30
CA VAL A 311 14.40 2.29 9.52
C VAL A 311 14.28 1.08 8.60
N GLN A 312 14.62 1.23 7.31
CA GLN A 312 14.56 0.12 6.35
C GLN A 312 15.59 -0.97 6.68
N ARG A 313 16.79 -0.62 7.11
CA ARG A 313 17.81 -1.58 7.56
C ARG A 313 17.35 -2.33 8.79
N LEU A 314 16.74 -1.63 9.76
CA LEU A 314 16.19 -2.28 10.95
C LEU A 314 15.11 -3.31 10.59
N ALA A 315 14.27 -3.03 9.59
CA ALA A 315 13.28 -4.00 9.11
C ALA A 315 13.95 -5.26 8.51
N VAL A 316 15.06 -5.10 7.77
CA VAL A 316 15.85 -6.23 7.24
C VAL A 316 16.48 -7.06 8.36
N ASP A 317 17.13 -6.39 9.32
CA ASP A 317 17.76 -7.07 10.45
C ASP A 317 16.73 -7.79 11.33
N ALA A 318 15.55 -7.17 11.52
CA ALA A 318 14.42 -7.78 12.22
C ALA A 318 13.89 -9.03 11.50
N ALA A 319 13.80 -9.02 10.17
CA ALA A 319 13.36 -10.18 9.39
C ALA A 319 14.33 -11.38 9.51
N ARG A 320 15.63 -11.12 9.53
CA ARG A 320 16.65 -12.15 9.79
C ARG A 320 16.47 -12.76 11.18
N ALA A 321 16.37 -11.91 12.21
CA ALA A 321 16.17 -12.37 13.59
C ALA A 321 14.83 -13.11 13.79
N LEU A 322 13.77 -12.69 13.10
CA LEU A 322 12.48 -13.39 13.13
C LEU A 322 12.57 -14.78 12.50
N THR A 323 13.36 -14.94 11.44
CA THR A 323 13.63 -16.26 10.83
C THR A 323 14.33 -17.21 11.79
N GLU A 324 15.30 -16.72 12.58
CA GLU A 324 15.99 -17.50 13.60
C GLU A 324 15.03 -17.92 14.72
N THR A 325 14.16 -17.01 15.15
CA THR A 325 13.12 -17.28 16.16
C THR A 325 12.12 -18.34 15.69
N ALA A 326 11.76 -18.34 14.40
CA ALA A 326 10.84 -19.33 13.83
C ALA A 326 11.44 -20.75 13.75
N GLY A 327 12.76 -20.87 13.74
CA GLY A 327 13.49 -22.16 13.67
C GLY A 327 13.84 -22.73 15.06
N SER A 328 13.57 -21.99 16.14
CA SER A 328 13.87 -22.42 17.52
C SER A 328 12.64 -23.03 18.18
#